data_7f1012ec3e7292f98fa0b534a22453e2
#
_entry.id   7f1012ec3e7292f98fa0b534a22453e2
#
_cell.length_a   1.000
_cell.length_b   1.000
_cell.length_c   1.000
_cell.angle_alpha   90.00
_cell.angle_beta   90.00
_cell.angle_gamma   90.00
#
_symmetry.space_group_name_H-M   'P 1'
#
loop_
_entity.id
_entity.type
_entity.pdbx_description
1 polymer ?
#
loop_
_entity_poly.entity_id
_entity_poly.type
_entity_poly.pdbx_seq_one_letter_code
_entity_poly.pdbx_strand_id
1 'polypeptide(L)'
;MIFNLLSIFFLFSQTAYFDFLEYPQTGGIAGDSFYIYVVARKANGEVDTSYNGRALLKTSLDGLWPWSYIYPPLLNFYRGEIRCKAVVTIADESLRILVEDGLIRGQTAKIIFSPNEPKKLLLICPGETLLPGSPLGKHYSPQPQTAGLSFTGKVYLVDKNFNVVKNRFDTVGLFSSDSFASYPSTISLSEGWANFPFLPRSQGSRFITAWDLSDITIRSDTSSQFLVRPNFYSRLLLLLPGEDFQFGDTTTLAWQTPGKRGKPIPQYVSDSFLVRVVGCDSFYNPTAAQDTVYLLSDFSFSYHPQPIVLNDSGKAKVAFYFAGENQNLWAVSKRGLETYRSFLNIIPKAVYLFVNHADTILAGWPTEISVLVLDGASVPIPYKRVEFKVIKGKGEMLDSVIVTDSLGWGKARFIVPIPNLKDSVSERDSILIRADTVDTVIGIWAEVFDNEVMRGEIIAIPNPFGNLNQNFTKIIYHLRDNVDTKILIYDPFGNPIYKRLIKKGEMGARKGVNVVVWDGRDDKGDKVASGIYYVRVVGIAHTGRIFDKGYRIGVVW
;
A
#
# COMPACT_ATOMS: atom_id res chain seq x y z
N MET A 1 -56.62 0.23 82.92
CA MET A 1 -55.26 0.11 83.45
C MET A 1 -54.57 -1.24 83.05
N ILE A 2 -55.29 -2.12 82.38
CA ILE A 2 -54.75 -3.45 81.96
C ILE A 2 -54.13 -3.40 80.51
N PHE A 3 -54.47 -2.41 79.67
CA PHE A 3 -53.93 -2.29 78.32
C PHE A 3 -52.53 -1.75 78.21
N ASN A 4 -52.05 -1.02 79.23
CA ASN A 4 -50.69 -0.46 79.18
C ASN A 4 -49.60 -1.43 79.68
N LEU A 5 -49.89 -2.47 80.43
CA LEU A 5 -48.94 -3.46 80.88
C LEU A 5 -48.63 -4.50 79.76
N LEU A 6 -49.62 -4.85 78.93
CA LEU A 6 -49.35 -5.75 77.80
C LEU A 6 -48.49 -5.11 76.71
N SER A 7 -48.61 -3.81 76.44
CA SER A 7 -47.81 -3.09 75.50
C SER A 7 -46.32 -2.98 75.95
N ILE A 8 -46.05 -2.83 77.24
CA ILE A 8 -44.73 -2.81 77.79
C ILE A 8 -44.06 -4.20 77.77
N PHE A 9 -44.85 -5.26 78.03
CA PHE A 9 -44.33 -6.64 77.92
C PHE A 9 -44.02 -7.06 76.47
N PHE A 10 -44.79 -6.57 75.49
CA PHE A 10 -44.45 -6.81 74.06
C PHE A 10 -43.22 -6.05 73.59
N LEU A 11 -42.91 -4.89 74.17
CA LEU A 11 -41.71 -4.13 73.84
C LEU A 11 -40.45 -4.79 74.37
N PHE A 12 -40.47 -5.61 75.44
CA PHE A 12 -39.34 -6.33 75.99
C PHE A 12 -39.08 -7.70 75.38
N SER A 13 -39.97 -8.18 74.47
CA SER A 13 -39.85 -9.50 73.86
C SER A 13 -39.26 -9.53 72.44
N GLN A 14 -38.97 -8.37 71.87
CA GLN A 14 -38.41 -8.27 70.51
C GLN A 14 -36.90 -7.94 70.54
N THR A 15 -36.18 -8.41 69.51
CA THR A 15 -34.77 -8.06 69.28
C THR A 15 -34.63 -6.55 69.22
N ALA A 16 -33.74 -5.99 70.02
CA ALA A 16 -33.49 -4.56 70.10
C ALA A 16 -32.20 -4.15 69.32
N TYR A 17 -31.19 -4.97 69.37
CA TYR A 17 -29.91 -4.72 68.68
C TYR A 17 -29.16 -6.01 68.41
N PHE A 18 -28.13 -5.93 67.52
CA PHE A 18 -27.12 -6.99 67.32
C PHE A 18 -25.85 -6.67 68.06
N ASP A 19 -25.25 -7.69 68.67
CA ASP A 19 -24.01 -7.58 69.42
C ASP A 19 -22.93 -8.53 68.84
N PHE A 20 -21.72 -8.02 68.65
CA PHE A 20 -20.59 -8.77 68.09
C PHE A 20 -19.77 -9.34 69.26
N LEU A 21 -19.77 -10.65 69.44
CA LEU A 21 -19.02 -11.36 70.45
C LEU A 21 -17.63 -11.78 69.95
N GLU A 22 -17.51 -12.02 68.63
CA GLU A 22 -16.25 -12.36 67.99
C GLU A 22 -16.11 -11.59 66.67
N TYR A 23 -14.99 -10.92 66.49
CA TYR A 23 -14.56 -10.26 65.26
C TYR A 23 -13.08 -9.91 65.36
N PRO A 24 -12.37 -9.56 64.26
CA PRO A 24 -10.92 -9.31 64.28
C PRO A 24 -10.57 -7.98 64.94
N GLN A 25 -10.63 -7.91 66.26
CA GLN A 25 -10.43 -6.69 67.10
C GLN A 25 -9.04 -6.08 66.93
N THR A 26 -8.02 -6.89 66.66
CA THR A 26 -6.62 -6.45 66.44
C THR A 26 -6.28 -6.08 65.01
N GLY A 27 -7.24 -6.20 64.11
CA GLY A 27 -7.08 -5.98 62.67
C GLY A 27 -7.19 -7.27 61.87
N GLY A 28 -7.25 -7.10 60.52
CA GLY A 28 -7.35 -8.19 59.56
C GLY A 28 -6.57 -7.89 58.28
N ILE A 29 -6.50 -8.90 57.41
CA ILE A 29 -5.94 -8.79 56.08
C ILE A 29 -7.10 -8.87 55.07
N ALA A 30 -7.19 -7.93 54.14
CA ALA A 30 -8.22 -7.89 53.13
C ALA A 30 -8.15 -9.15 52.24
N GLY A 31 -9.28 -9.84 52.08
CA GLY A 31 -9.38 -11.07 51.34
C GLY A 31 -9.08 -12.33 52.11
N ASP A 32 -8.64 -12.25 53.34
CA ASP A 32 -8.52 -13.40 54.26
C ASP A 32 -9.81 -13.61 55.04
N SER A 33 -10.09 -14.87 55.38
CA SER A 33 -11.30 -15.22 56.14
C SER A 33 -11.05 -15.14 57.62
N PHE A 34 -12.03 -14.63 58.37
CA PHE A 34 -12.05 -14.58 59.82
C PHE A 34 -13.44 -15.02 60.33
N TYR A 35 -13.53 -15.34 61.59
CA TYR A 35 -14.83 -15.65 62.22
C TYR A 35 -15.49 -14.40 62.76
N ILE A 36 -16.82 -14.33 62.56
CA ILE A 36 -17.69 -13.43 63.27
C ILE A 36 -18.71 -14.24 64.07
N TYR A 37 -18.97 -13.79 65.31
CA TYR A 37 -20.02 -14.33 66.12
C TYR A 37 -20.94 -13.15 66.53
N VAL A 38 -22.18 -13.20 66.05
CA VAL A 38 -23.14 -12.15 66.27
C VAL A 38 -24.37 -12.73 66.98
N VAL A 39 -24.86 -12.02 67.96
CA VAL A 39 -26.07 -12.39 68.70
C VAL A 39 -27.14 -11.29 68.60
N ALA A 40 -28.37 -11.69 68.50
CA ALA A 40 -29.53 -10.83 68.59
C ALA A 40 -29.92 -10.64 70.07
N ARG A 41 -29.95 -9.40 70.56
CA ARG A 41 -30.26 -9.09 71.97
C ARG A 41 -31.54 -8.33 72.11
N LYS A 42 -32.28 -8.67 73.18
CA LYS A 42 -33.40 -7.88 73.70
C LYS A 42 -32.92 -6.60 74.39
N ALA A 43 -33.81 -5.67 74.67
CA ALA A 43 -33.49 -4.43 75.36
C ALA A 43 -32.88 -4.63 76.75
N ASN A 44 -33.15 -5.76 77.40
CA ASN A 44 -32.56 -6.11 78.69
C ASN A 44 -31.15 -6.73 78.61
N GLY A 45 -30.62 -6.91 77.41
CA GLY A 45 -29.28 -7.46 77.18
C GLY A 45 -29.23 -8.98 77.03
N GLU A 46 -30.33 -9.71 77.21
CA GLU A 46 -30.39 -11.16 77.00
C GLU A 46 -30.43 -11.52 75.53
N VAL A 47 -29.93 -12.72 75.16
CA VAL A 47 -30.02 -13.23 73.81
C VAL A 47 -31.49 -13.53 73.48
N ASP A 48 -31.97 -13.01 72.36
CA ASP A 48 -33.31 -13.29 71.85
C ASP A 48 -33.39 -14.60 71.08
N THR A 49 -33.56 -15.70 71.79
CA THR A 49 -33.65 -17.05 71.20
C THR A 49 -34.85 -17.24 70.29
N SER A 50 -35.78 -16.30 70.25
CA SER A 50 -36.92 -16.33 69.29
C SER A 50 -36.56 -15.77 67.91
N TYR A 51 -35.44 -15.03 67.80
CA TYR A 51 -35.01 -14.45 66.53
C TYR A 51 -34.39 -15.52 65.61
N ASN A 52 -35.08 -15.80 64.49
CA ASN A 52 -34.62 -16.69 63.43
C ASN A 52 -34.67 -15.97 62.08
N GLY A 53 -34.36 -14.67 62.09
CA GLY A 53 -34.39 -13.77 60.95
C GLY A 53 -33.13 -13.80 60.09
N ARG A 54 -33.18 -12.97 59.07
CA ARG A 54 -32.04 -12.69 58.20
C ARG A 54 -31.62 -11.24 58.38
N ALA A 55 -30.34 -11.03 58.59
CA ALA A 55 -29.79 -9.70 58.68
C ALA A 55 -28.73 -9.46 57.60
N LEU A 56 -28.67 -8.24 57.08
CA LEU A 56 -27.64 -7.82 56.14
C LEU A 56 -26.33 -7.60 56.87
N LEU A 57 -25.27 -8.20 56.37
CA LEU A 57 -23.89 -7.94 56.81
C LEU A 57 -23.25 -6.93 55.84
N LYS A 58 -22.78 -5.82 56.36
CA LYS A 58 -22.21 -4.70 55.61
C LYS A 58 -20.92 -4.20 56.23
N THR A 59 -20.20 -3.39 55.47
CA THR A 59 -19.16 -2.52 56.03
C THR A 59 -19.65 -1.09 56.10
N SER A 60 -18.96 -0.23 56.82
CA SER A 60 -19.21 1.22 56.88
C SER A 60 -19.02 1.94 55.55
N LEU A 61 -18.46 1.27 54.55
CA LEU A 61 -18.24 1.78 53.17
C LEU A 61 -19.24 1.26 52.15
N ASP A 62 -20.09 0.28 52.54
CA ASP A 62 -21.14 -0.25 51.66
C ASP A 62 -22.23 0.80 51.42
N GLY A 63 -22.82 0.77 50.23
CA GLY A 63 -23.89 1.68 49.81
C GLY A 63 -23.45 2.82 48.89
N LEU A 64 -22.17 3.07 48.78
CA LEU A 64 -21.62 3.99 47.76
C LEU A 64 -21.60 3.36 46.37
N TRP A 65 -21.53 2.02 46.32
CA TRP A 65 -21.43 1.21 45.10
C TRP A 65 -22.40 0.03 45.15
N PRO A 66 -22.74 -0.61 43.99
CA PRO A 66 -23.70 -1.70 43.95
C PRO A 66 -23.20 -3.05 44.49
N TRP A 67 -21.99 -3.12 45.01
CA TRP A 67 -21.41 -4.33 45.63
C TRP A 67 -21.18 -4.15 47.09
N SER A 68 -21.01 -5.26 47.82
CA SER A 68 -20.59 -5.28 49.22
C SER A 68 -19.12 -5.56 49.33
N TYR A 69 -18.46 -4.94 50.30
CA TYR A 69 -17.08 -5.18 50.68
C TYR A 69 -16.89 -6.32 51.66
N ILE A 70 -17.98 -6.96 52.13
CA ILE A 70 -17.95 -8.10 53.05
C ILE A 70 -18.82 -9.26 52.54
N TYR A 71 -18.33 -10.49 52.73
CA TYR A 71 -19.03 -11.71 52.35
C TYR A 71 -19.07 -12.70 53.52
N PRO A 72 -20.18 -13.47 53.75
CA PRO A 72 -21.44 -13.35 52.99
C PRO A 72 -22.18 -12.04 53.31
N PRO A 73 -22.93 -11.46 52.35
CA PRO A 73 -23.67 -10.21 52.61
C PRO A 73 -24.97 -10.41 53.39
N LEU A 74 -25.33 -11.64 53.69
CA LEU A 74 -26.57 -11.99 54.44
C LEU A 74 -26.24 -13.06 55.50
N LEU A 75 -26.69 -12.80 56.73
CA LEU A 75 -26.57 -13.69 57.85
C LEU A 75 -27.93 -14.33 58.18
N ASN A 76 -27.96 -15.67 58.33
CA ASN A 76 -29.17 -16.41 58.76
C ASN A 76 -29.02 -16.79 60.21
N PHE A 77 -29.78 -16.17 61.10
CA PHE A 77 -29.76 -16.43 62.54
C PHE A 77 -30.58 -17.67 62.88
N TYR A 78 -30.08 -18.46 63.83
CA TYR A 78 -30.79 -19.56 64.41
C TYR A 78 -30.82 -19.38 65.94
N ARG A 79 -32.00 -19.28 66.51
CA ARG A 79 -32.21 -19.05 67.93
C ARG A 79 -31.41 -17.83 68.49
N GLY A 80 -31.37 -16.75 67.70
CA GLY A 80 -30.74 -15.50 68.04
C GLY A 80 -29.24 -15.45 67.85
N GLU A 81 -28.64 -16.44 67.25
CA GLU A 81 -27.16 -16.53 67.13
C GLU A 81 -26.73 -16.89 65.72
N ILE A 82 -25.55 -16.40 65.34
CA ILE A 82 -24.85 -16.86 64.16
C ILE A 82 -23.34 -16.75 64.35
N ARG A 83 -22.64 -17.83 64.05
CA ARG A 83 -21.16 -17.84 63.91
C ARG A 83 -20.79 -18.33 62.54
N CYS A 84 -20.11 -17.50 61.79
CA CYS A 84 -19.73 -17.85 60.42
C CYS A 84 -18.35 -17.25 60.06
N LYS A 85 -17.78 -17.77 58.96
CA LYS A 85 -16.62 -17.14 58.33
C LYS A 85 -17.08 -15.96 57.50
N ALA A 86 -16.37 -14.84 57.64
CA ALA A 86 -16.54 -13.65 56.80
C ALA A 86 -15.21 -13.27 56.12
N VAL A 87 -15.30 -12.55 55.02
CA VAL A 87 -14.16 -12.01 54.28
C VAL A 87 -14.48 -10.55 53.97
N VAL A 88 -13.56 -9.64 54.36
CA VAL A 88 -13.59 -8.24 53.94
C VAL A 88 -12.63 -8.08 52.75
N THR A 89 -13.09 -7.49 51.65
CA THR A 89 -12.29 -7.33 50.42
C THR A 89 -11.51 -6.02 50.36
N ILE A 90 -11.91 -5.00 51.12
CA ILE A 90 -11.30 -3.67 51.12
C ILE A 90 -10.30 -3.51 52.27
N ALA A 91 -9.15 -2.91 51.99
CA ALA A 91 -8.21 -2.44 52.98
C ALA A 91 -8.59 -1.01 53.39
N ASP A 92 -8.75 -0.80 54.73
CA ASP A 92 -9.12 0.49 55.30
C ASP A 92 -8.64 0.58 56.76
N GLU A 93 -8.26 1.77 57.21
CA GLU A 93 -7.70 1.99 58.54
C GLU A 93 -8.79 2.20 59.61
N SER A 94 -10.04 2.34 59.24
CA SER A 94 -11.13 2.67 60.16
C SER A 94 -12.46 2.00 59.84
N LEU A 95 -12.41 0.79 59.25
CA LEU A 95 -13.61 0.04 58.83
C LEU A 95 -14.42 -0.39 60.03
N ARG A 96 -15.75 -0.35 59.91
CA ARG A 96 -16.68 -1.00 60.83
C ARG A 96 -17.47 -2.07 60.07
N ILE A 97 -17.75 -3.17 60.76
CA ILE A 97 -18.67 -4.21 60.29
C ILE A 97 -20.01 -3.96 60.94
N LEU A 98 -21.06 -3.95 60.15
CA LEU A 98 -22.42 -3.66 60.56
C LEU A 98 -23.32 -4.87 60.24
N VAL A 99 -24.29 -5.10 61.14
CA VAL A 99 -25.41 -6.03 60.92
C VAL A 99 -26.70 -5.26 61.03
N GLU A 100 -27.59 -5.43 60.05
CA GLU A 100 -28.85 -4.68 59.98
C GLU A 100 -30.03 -5.57 59.57
N ASP A 101 -31.16 -5.45 60.31
CA ASP A 101 -32.47 -6.01 59.93
C ASP A 101 -33.53 -4.95 60.25
N GLY A 102 -33.92 -4.19 59.23
CA GLY A 102 -34.80 -3.04 59.40
C GLY A 102 -34.21 -1.98 60.33
N LEU A 103 -34.82 -1.79 61.49
CA LEU A 103 -34.39 -0.83 62.49
C LEU A 103 -33.42 -1.43 63.51
N ILE A 104 -33.26 -2.74 63.53
CA ILE A 104 -32.34 -3.46 64.41
C ILE A 104 -30.94 -3.38 63.83
N ARG A 105 -29.99 -2.88 64.65
CA ARG A 105 -28.60 -2.65 64.17
C ARG A 105 -27.61 -3.08 65.22
N GLY A 106 -26.42 -3.45 64.69
CA GLY A 106 -25.23 -3.66 65.49
C GLY A 106 -23.99 -3.30 64.68
N GLN A 107 -22.95 -2.87 65.37
CA GLN A 107 -21.67 -2.55 64.68
C GLN A 107 -20.48 -2.86 65.57
N THR A 108 -19.36 -3.16 64.95
CA THR A 108 -18.07 -3.33 65.64
C THR A 108 -17.44 -1.99 66.01
N ALA A 109 -16.38 -2.01 66.84
CA ALA A 109 -15.42 -0.94 66.88
C ALA A 109 -14.75 -0.76 65.50
N LYS A 110 -13.96 0.28 65.34
CA LYS A 110 -13.10 0.48 64.16
C LYS A 110 -12.05 -0.64 64.08
N ILE A 111 -11.88 -1.20 62.91
CA ILE A 111 -10.98 -2.31 62.63
C ILE A 111 -10.06 -1.85 61.51
N ILE A 112 -8.76 -2.14 61.59
CA ILE A 112 -7.79 -1.91 60.52
C ILE A 112 -7.74 -3.16 59.66
N PHE A 113 -8.02 -3.03 58.36
CA PHE A 113 -7.77 -4.05 57.36
C PHE A 113 -6.61 -3.65 56.47
N SER A 114 -5.51 -4.38 56.55
CA SER A 114 -4.33 -4.17 55.69
C SER A 114 -4.54 -4.84 54.32
N PRO A 115 -3.93 -4.32 53.24
CA PRO A 115 -3.89 -5.04 51.96
C PRO A 115 -3.19 -6.39 52.13
N ASN A 116 -3.57 -7.34 51.24
CA ASN A 116 -2.91 -8.64 51.14
C ASN A 116 -1.61 -8.52 50.35
N GLU A 117 -0.93 -9.64 50.11
CA GLU A 117 0.28 -9.68 49.27
C GLU A 117 0.03 -9.14 47.87
N PRO A 118 1.01 -8.43 47.29
CA PRO A 118 0.88 -7.91 45.94
C PRO A 118 0.72 -9.05 44.91
N LYS A 119 -0.15 -8.85 43.94
CA LYS A 119 -0.45 -9.88 42.91
C LYS A 119 -0.39 -9.35 41.49
N LYS A 120 -0.65 -8.05 41.31
CA LYS A 120 -0.77 -7.47 39.97
C LYS A 120 -0.54 -5.96 39.98
N LEU A 121 -0.19 -5.43 38.83
CA LEU A 121 -0.23 -3.99 38.58
C LEU A 121 -1.66 -3.58 38.20
N LEU A 122 -1.97 -2.29 38.29
CA LEU A 122 -3.19 -1.68 37.83
C LEU A 122 -2.89 -0.29 37.23
N LEU A 123 -3.21 -0.12 35.97
CA LEU A 123 -3.06 1.14 35.23
C LEU A 123 -4.35 1.96 35.29
N ILE A 124 -4.24 3.22 35.63
CA ILE A 124 -5.33 4.19 35.66
C ILE A 124 -4.97 5.35 34.73
N CYS A 125 -5.81 5.55 33.72
CA CYS A 125 -5.74 6.68 32.79
C CYS A 125 -6.67 7.83 33.26
N PRO A 126 -6.47 9.07 32.77
CA PRO A 126 -7.37 10.18 33.07
C PRO A 126 -8.82 9.85 32.75
N GLY A 127 -9.72 10.12 33.69
CA GLY A 127 -11.14 9.77 33.62
C GLY A 127 -11.50 8.51 34.38
N GLU A 128 -10.55 7.61 34.63
CA GLU A 128 -10.76 6.42 35.47
C GLU A 128 -10.48 6.72 36.94
N THR A 129 -11.13 5.98 37.81
CA THR A 129 -10.95 6.06 39.28
C THR A 129 -10.62 4.68 39.83
N LEU A 130 -9.59 4.60 40.67
CA LEU A 130 -9.25 3.39 41.41
C LEU A 130 -10.35 3.04 42.41
N LEU A 131 -10.77 1.77 42.43
CA LEU A 131 -11.75 1.22 43.39
C LEU A 131 -11.18 0.03 44.15
N PRO A 132 -10.47 0.28 45.26
CA PRO A 132 -9.96 -0.78 46.11
C PRO A 132 -11.09 -1.67 46.64
N GLY A 133 -10.81 -2.95 46.85
CA GLY A 133 -11.77 -3.92 47.39
C GLY A 133 -12.91 -4.34 46.43
N SER A 134 -13.03 -3.68 45.29
CA SER A 134 -14.10 -3.97 44.31
C SER A 134 -13.75 -5.16 43.41
N PRO A 135 -14.75 -5.79 42.75
CA PRO A 135 -14.48 -6.83 41.79
C PRO A 135 -13.83 -6.34 40.49
N LEU A 136 -13.91 -5.04 40.17
CA LEU A 136 -13.46 -4.44 38.92
C LEU A 136 -12.09 -3.73 39.05
N GLY A 137 -11.73 -3.27 40.24
CA GLY A 137 -10.50 -2.51 40.54
C GLY A 137 -10.53 -1.05 40.11
N LYS A 138 -11.29 -0.72 39.05
CA LYS A 138 -11.45 0.67 38.58
C LYS A 138 -12.84 0.92 38.02
N HIS A 139 -13.21 2.20 37.96
CA HIS A 139 -14.49 2.66 37.45
C HIS A 139 -14.32 3.80 36.46
N TYR A 140 -15.35 4.05 35.66
CA TYR A 140 -15.41 4.97 34.53
C TYR A 140 -14.52 4.53 33.36
N SER A 141 -14.58 5.30 32.28
CA SER A 141 -13.78 5.08 31.07
C SER A 141 -12.76 6.20 30.92
N PRO A 142 -11.62 5.92 30.28
CA PRO A 142 -10.64 6.96 29.99
C PRO A 142 -11.24 8.10 29.19
N GLN A 143 -10.91 9.31 29.56
CA GLN A 143 -11.23 10.50 28.78
C GLN A 143 -10.42 10.51 27.47
N PRO A 144 -10.99 11.01 26.35
CA PRO A 144 -10.23 11.26 25.14
C PRO A 144 -9.06 12.20 25.40
N GLN A 145 -7.91 11.90 24.82
CA GLN A 145 -6.68 12.68 24.88
C GLN A 145 -6.46 13.39 23.55
N THR A 146 -5.57 14.39 23.53
CA THR A 146 -5.22 15.13 22.30
C THR A 146 -3.75 14.88 21.97
N ALA A 147 -3.44 14.61 20.71
CA ALA A 147 -2.07 14.46 20.23
C ALA A 147 -1.23 15.70 20.54
N GLY A 148 -0.04 15.49 21.10
CA GLY A 148 0.86 16.56 21.52
C GLY A 148 0.53 17.23 22.84
N LEU A 149 -0.52 16.82 23.56
CA LEU A 149 -0.79 17.27 24.93
C LEU A 149 -0.49 16.14 25.91
N SER A 150 0.41 16.40 26.83
CA SER A 150 0.80 15.43 27.84
C SER A 150 -0.30 15.25 28.89
N PHE A 151 -0.51 14.02 29.31
CA PHE A 151 -1.34 13.67 30.45
C PHE A 151 -0.54 12.85 31.48
N THR A 152 -1.10 12.69 32.68
CA THR A 152 -0.53 11.87 33.73
C THR A 152 -1.28 10.56 33.85
N GLY A 153 -0.60 9.44 33.58
CA GLY A 153 -1.06 8.10 33.93
C GLY A 153 -0.59 7.70 35.33
N LYS A 154 -1.24 6.71 35.94
CA LYS A 154 -0.88 6.16 37.24
C LYS A 154 -0.75 4.65 37.17
N VAL A 155 0.25 4.12 37.87
CA VAL A 155 0.42 2.67 38.07
C VAL A 155 0.33 2.40 39.56
N TYR A 156 -0.41 1.39 39.93
CA TYR A 156 -0.56 0.89 41.27
C TYR A 156 -0.11 -0.57 41.34
N LEU A 157 0.59 -0.93 42.43
CA LEU A 157 0.83 -2.31 42.83
C LEU A 157 -0.29 -2.72 43.78
N VAL A 158 -1.07 -3.72 43.42
CA VAL A 158 -2.30 -4.07 44.13
C VAL A 158 -2.33 -5.58 44.48
N ASP A 159 -3.08 -5.89 45.55
CA ASP A 159 -3.42 -7.27 45.90
C ASP A 159 -4.47 -7.87 44.92
N LYS A 160 -4.96 -9.09 45.20
CA LYS A 160 -5.99 -9.74 44.40
C LYS A 160 -7.32 -8.97 44.32
N ASN A 161 -7.61 -8.16 45.37
CA ASN A 161 -8.84 -7.36 45.53
C ASN A 161 -8.62 -5.89 45.15
N PHE A 162 -7.51 -5.56 44.45
CA PHE A 162 -7.17 -4.20 44.00
C PHE A 162 -6.88 -3.18 45.15
N ASN A 163 -6.59 -3.62 46.36
CA ASN A 163 -6.06 -2.74 47.40
C ASN A 163 -4.60 -2.43 47.11
N VAL A 164 -4.20 -1.16 47.27
CA VAL A 164 -2.82 -0.72 47.04
C VAL A 164 -1.91 -1.29 48.14
N VAL A 165 -0.86 -2.00 47.74
CA VAL A 165 0.12 -2.57 48.65
C VAL A 165 1.24 -1.55 48.85
N LYS A 166 1.22 -0.89 50.00
CA LYS A 166 2.22 0.10 50.38
C LYS A 166 3.56 -0.57 50.77
N ASN A 167 4.59 0.24 51.04
CA ASN A 167 5.92 -0.21 51.43
C ASN A 167 6.65 -1.09 50.40
N ARG A 168 6.36 -0.87 49.09
CA ARG A 168 7.05 -1.51 47.97
C ARG A 168 7.63 -0.43 47.04
N PHE A 169 8.85 -0.71 46.54
CA PHE A 169 9.64 0.19 45.70
C PHE A 169 10.03 -0.47 44.39
N ASP A 170 9.10 -1.20 43.81
CA ASP A 170 9.33 -1.97 42.60
C ASP A 170 9.56 -1.06 41.39
N THR A 171 10.38 -1.52 40.46
CA THR A 171 10.58 -0.86 39.16
C THR A 171 9.65 -1.46 38.13
N VAL A 172 8.91 -0.61 37.42
CA VAL A 172 7.91 -1.01 36.44
C VAL A 172 8.33 -0.56 35.06
N GLY A 173 8.30 -1.47 34.07
CA GLY A 173 8.47 -1.19 32.66
C GLY A 173 7.16 -0.72 32.06
N LEU A 174 7.22 0.20 31.09
CA LEU A 174 6.07 0.72 30.35
C LEU A 174 6.23 0.51 28.85
N PHE A 175 5.14 0.16 28.18
CA PHE A 175 5.00 0.08 26.74
C PHE A 175 3.73 0.78 26.28
N SER A 176 3.74 1.36 25.09
CA SER A 176 2.58 1.97 24.45
C SER A 176 2.33 1.41 23.07
N SER A 177 1.06 1.28 22.72
CA SER A 177 0.62 1.02 21.34
C SER A 177 0.78 2.23 20.39
N ASP A 178 1.10 3.41 20.93
CA ASP A 178 1.55 4.56 20.16
C ASP A 178 3.08 4.55 20.08
N SER A 179 3.63 4.03 18.98
CA SER A 179 5.08 3.88 18.76
C SER A 179 5.84 5.20 18.70
N PHE A 180 5.13 6.32 18.54
CA PHE A 180 5.72 7.65 18.50
C PHE A 180 5.49 8.46 19.79
N ALA A 181 4.73 7.93 20.73
CA ALA A 181 4.51 8.58 22.02
C ALA A 181 5.83 8.80 22.79
N SER A 182 5.85 9.84 23.62
CA SER A 182 6.96 10.08 24.54
C SER A 182 6.51 9.81 25.97
N TYR A 183 7.19 8.89 26.63
CA TYR A 183 6.94 8.48 28.02
C TYR A 183 8.22 7.83 28.59
N PRO A 184 8.37 7.75 29.90
CA PRO A 184 9.49 7.01 30.49
C PRO A 184 9.34 5.51 30.21
N SER A 185 10.41 4.84 29.78
CA SER A 185 10.39 3.38 29.56
C SER A 185 10.26 2.59 30.85
N THR A 186 10.72 3.17 31.97
CA THR A 186 10.67 2.60 33.33
C THR A 186 10.30 3.67 34.33
N ILE A 187 9.61 3.27 35.43
CA ILE A 187 9.27 4.11 36.56
C ILE A 187 9.50 3.32 37.85
N SER A 188 9.82 4.01 38.93
CA SER A 188 9.92 3.40 40.27
C SER A 188 8.67 3.73 41.08
N LEU A 189 8.07 2.70 41.66
CA LEU A 189 6.96 2.87 42.58
C LEU A 189 7.49 3.41 43.95
N SER A 190 6.71 4.28 44.56
CA SER A 190 6.89 4.71 45.94
C SER A 190 5.57 4.51 46.66
N GLU A 191 5.58 3.85 47.81
CA GLU A 191 4.37 3.51 48.54
C GLU A 191 3.35 2.72 47.69
N GLY A 192 3.87 1.84 46.80
CA GLY A 192 3.07 0.97 45.96
C GLY A 192 2.39 1.65 44.75
N TRP A 193 2.79 2.88 44.41
CA TRP A 193 2.26 3.56 43.21
C TRP A 193 3.23 4.60 42.66
N ALA A 194 3.00 4.98 41.40
CA ALA A 194 3.71 6.09 40.76
C ALA A 194 2.83 6.78 39.68
N ASN A 195 3.11 8.05 39.48
CA ASN A 195 2.66 8.81 38.31
C ASN A 195 3.70 8.72 37.21
N PHE A 196 3.24 8.78 35.95
CA PHE A 196 4.13 8.96 34.83
C PHE A 196 3.51 9.91 33.78
N PRO A 197 4.33 10.80 33.18
CA PRO A 197 3.90 11.63 32.09
C PRO A 197 3.78 10.78 30.81
N PHE A 198 2.76 11.04 30.00
CA PHE A 198 2.56 10.41 28.72
C PHE A 198 2.14 11.44 27.68
N LEU A 199 2.93 11.58 26.60
CA LEU A 199 2.67 12.47 25.48
C LEU A 199 2.26 11.64 24.26
N PRO A 200 0.97 11.47 23.96
CA PRO A 200 0.51 10.79 22.76
C PRO A 200 0.83 11.61 21.52
N ARG A 201 1.20 10.95 20.42
CA ARG A 201 1.45 11.61 19.14
C ARG A 201 0.54 11.10 18.03
N SER A 202 0.19 9.81 18.04
CA SER A 202 -0.61 9.19 16.97
C SER A 202 -2.08 9.13 17.34
N GLN A 203 -2.94 9.64 16.49
CA GLN A 203 -4.39 9.54 16.65
C GLN A 203 -4.90 8.09 16.66
N GLY A 204 -6.11 7.89 17.18
CA GLY A 204 -6.80 6.61 17.23
C GLY A 204 -6.87 6.02 18.63
N SER A 205 -7.35 4.79 18.73
CA SER A 205 -7.46 4.06 20.00
C SER A 205 -6.09 3.56 20.43
N ARG A 206 -5.67 3.92 21.65
CA ARG A 206 -4.36 3.59 22.20
C ARG A 206 -4.49 2.93 23.56
N PHE A 207 -3.45 2.19 23.96
CA PHE A 207 -3.33 1.59 25.28
C PHE A 207 -1.88 1.65 25.77
N ILE A 208 -1.71 1.48 27.08
CA ILE A 208 -0.43 1.39 27.75
C ILE A 208 -0.39 0.07 28.51
N THR A 209 0.74 -0.62 28.50
CA THR A 209 0.98 -1.84 29.26
C THR A 209 2.08 -1.59 30.28
N ALA A 210 1.90 -2.09 31.51
CA ALA A 210 2.88 -2.04 32.58
C ALA A 210 3.22 -3.46 33.05
N TRP A 211 4.49 -3.72 33.32
CA TRP A 211 4.97 -4.99 33.88
C TRP A 211 6.02 -4.73 34.93
N ASP A 212 6.05 -5.57 35.97
CA ASP A 212 7.03 -5.47 37.04
C ASP A 212 8.38 -6.03 36.57
N LEU A 213 9.46 -5.26 36.80
CA LEU A 213 10.83 -5.64 36.49
C LEU A 213 11.56 -6.18 37.72
N SER A 214 11.07 -5.89 38.93
CA SER A 214 11.65 -6.30 40.19
C SER A 214 11.14 -7.67 40.64
N ASP A 215 9.87 -7.99 40.32
CA ASP A 215 9.22 -9.23 40.72
C ASP A 215 8.35 -9.77 39.58
N ILE A 216 8.84 -10.76 38.85
CA ILE A 216 8.17 -11.39 37.68
C ILE A 216 6.90 -12.16 38.07
N THR A 217 6.64 -12.40 39.35
CA THR A 217 5.40 -13.05 39.80
C THR A 217 4.22 -12.10 39.85
N ILE A 218 4.47 -10.80 39.77
CA ILE A 218 3.46 -9.75 39.71
C ILE A 218 2.89 -9.72 38.30
N ARG A 219 1.58 -9.91 38.20
CA ARG A 219 0.90 -9.88 36.90
C ARG A 219 0.90 -8.47 36.30
N SER A 220 1.30 -8.37 35.05
CA SER A 220 1.21 -7.14 34.26
C SER A 220 -0.25 -6.67 34.07
N ASP A 221 -0.42 -5.40 33.77
CA ASP A 221 -1.70 -4.81 33.41
C ASP A 221 -1.61 -4.04 32.09
N THR A 222 -2.72 -4.04 31.37
CA THR A 222 -2.92 -3.21 30.18
C THR A 222 -4.08 -2.27 30.44
N SER A 223 -3.86 -0.98 30.24
CA SER A 223 -4.87 0.05 30.47
C SER A 223 -6.13 -0.19 29.63
N SER A 224 -7.24 0.37 30.05
CA SER A 224 -8.36 0.57 29.15
C SER A 224 -7.90 1.37 27.93
N GLN A 225 -8.51 1.12 26.78
CA GLN A 225 -8.22 1.89 25.57
C GLN A 225 -8.72 3.33 25.73
N PHE A 226 -7.87 4.29 25.38
CA PHE A 226 -8.21 5.71 25.32
C PHE A 226 -8.09 6.23 23.89
N LEU A 227 -9.00 7.11 23.51
CA LEU A 227 -9.00 7.74 22.20
C LEU A 227 -8.05 8.92 22.18
N VAL A 228 -7.11 8.94 21.23
CA VAL A 228 -6.28 10.11 20.93
C VAL A 228 -6.90 10.83 19.72
N ARG A 229 -7.27 12.08 19.90
CA ARG A 229 -7.79 12.97 18.86
C ARG A 229 -6.65 13.79 18.26
N PRO A 230 -6.72 14.15 16.96
CA PRO A 230 -5.78 15.09 16.39
C PRO A 230 -5.88 16.45 17.07
N ASN A 231 -4.81 17.23 16.99
CA ASN A 231 -4.77 18.61 17.44
C ASN A 231 -5.24 19.54 16.27
N PHE A 232 -5.09 20.85 16.42
CA PHE A 232 -5.49 21.81 15.41
C PHE A 232 -4.59 21.77 14.16
N TYR A 233 -5.15 22.21 13.03
CA TYR A 233 -4.49 22.28 11.73
C TYR A 233 -3.26 23.17 11.76
N SER A 234 -2.10 22.61 11.42
CA SER A 234 -0.82 23.30 11.41
C SER A 234 0.16 22.83 10.32
N ARG A 235 -0.17 21.74 9.63
CA ARG A 235 0.67 21.14 8.58
C ARG A 235 -0.17 20.64 7.41
N LEU A 236 0.48 20.54 6.25
CA LEU A 236 -0.04 19.83 5.08
C LEU A 236 0.71 18.52 4.88
N LEU A 237 0.01 17.53 4.35
CA LEU A 237 0.58 16.27 3.90
C LEU A 237 0.11 15.99 2.46
N LEU A 238 1.06 15.73 1.56
CA LEU A 238 0.80 15.28 0.20
C LEU A 238 1.05 13.77 0.11
N LEU A 239 0.05 13.02 -0.31
CA LEU A 239 0.13 11.57 -0.55
C LEU A 239 0.04 11.29 -2.05
N LEU A 240 1.04 10.61 -2.58
CA LEU A 240 1.10 10.07 -3.93
C LEU A 240 0.59 8.62 -3.96
N PRO A 241 0.27 8.05 -5.14
CA PRO A 241 -0.05 6.64 -5.25
C PRO A 241 1.05 5.76 -4.66
N GLY A 242 0.68 4.82 -3.80
CA GLY A 242 1.62 3.93 -3.07
C GLY A 242 2.07 4.45 -1.70
N GLU A 243 1.75 5.69 -1.36
CA GLU A 243 1.98 6.24 -0.02
C GLU A 243 0.71 6.17 0.84
N ASP A 244 0.90 6.03 2.14
CA ASP A 244 -0.16 5.99 3.15
C ASP A 244 0.27 6.77 4.40
N PHE A 245 -0.67 7.06 5.28
CA PHE A 245 -0.42 7.78 6.53
C PHE A 245 0.50 7.02 7.48
N GLN A 246 1.34 7.77 8.16
CA GLN A 246 2.10 7.35 9.33
C GLN A 246 1.86 8.35 10.45
N PHE A 247 0.75 8.19 11.16
CA PHE A 247 0.32 9.10 12.23
C PHE A 247 1.36 9.18 13.35
N GLY A 248 1.62 10.38 13.86
CA GLY A 248 2.55 10.62 14.96
C GLY A 248 4.02 10.72 14.54
N ASP A 249 4.37 10.31 13.33
CA ASP A 249 5.74 10.30 12.84
C ASP A 249 6.18 11.70 12.40
N THR A 250 7.10 12.27 13.15
CA THR A 250 7.76 13.54 12.80
C THR A 250 9.23 13.34 12.41
N THR A 251 9.65 12.10 12.19
CA THR A 251 11.05 11.76 11.93
C THR A 251 11.43 12.16 10.51
N THR A 252 12.47 12.95 10.39
CA THR A 252 13.04 13.36 9.10
C THR A 252 14.33 12.57 8.86
N LEU A 253 14.28 11.57 7.99
CA LEU A 253 15.44 10.82 7.52
C LEU A 253 15.66 11.10 6.04
N ALA A 254 16.88 10.88 5.54
CA ALA A 254 17.21 11.13 4.13
C ALA A 254 16.33 10.35 3.13
N TRP A 255 15.73 9.26 3.58
CA TRP A 255 14.91 8.35 2.76
C TRP A 255 13.43 8.27 3.22
N GLN A 256 13.04 9.01 4.26
CA GLN A 256 11.68 8.97 4.82
C GLN A 256 11.14 10.38 5.04
N THR A 257 9.98 10.64 4.49
CA THR A 257 9.25 11.89 4.70
C THR A 257 8.32 11.74 5.91
N PRO A 258 8.31 12.68 6.86
CA PRO A 258 7.44 12.64 8.02
C PRO A 258 5.94 12.50 7.65
N GLY A 259 5.20 11.82 8.50
CA GLY A 259 3.75 11.67 8.39
C GLY A 259 3.26 10.65 7.38
N LYS A 260 4.16 9.98 6.64
CA LYS A 260 3.77 8.99 5.64
C LYS A 260 4.70 7.80 5.58
N ARG A 261 4.18 6.68 5.08
CA ARG A 261 4.88 5.43 4.82
C ARG A 261 4.59 4.95 3.40
N GLY A 262 5.38 3.97 2.96
CA GLY A 262 5.32 3.46 1.60
C GLY A 262 6.24 4.25 0.66
N LYS A 263 6.19 3.90 -0.62
CA LYS A 263 6.95 4.56 -1.67
C LYS A 263 6.02 4.90 -2.83
N PRO A 264 6.20 6.04 -3.48
CA PRO A 264 5.44 6.37 -4.68
C PRO A 264 5.59 5.29 -5.75
N ILE A 265 4.47 4.88 -6.31
CA ILE A 265 4.42 3.96 -7.46
C ILE A 265 4.75 4.78 -8.71
N PRO A 266 5.66 4.30 -9.60
CA PRO A 266 5.93 4.95 -10.87
C PRO A 266 4.65 5.21 -11.66
N GLN A 267 4.56 6.37 -12.30
CA GLN A 267 3.42 6.77 -13.12
C GLN A 267 3.85 6.88 -14.59
N TYR A 268 2.90 6.88 -15.50
CA TYR A 268 3.18 6.98 -16.93
C TYR A 268 3.06 8.42 -17.43
N VAL A 269 3.89 8.78 -18.41
CA VAL A 269 3.80 10.07 -19.12
C VAL A 269 2.38 10.27 -19.65
N SER A 270 1.84 11.48 -19.44
CA SER A 270 0.51 11.93 -19.84
C SER A 270 -0.67 11.14 -19.27
N ASP A 271 -0.45 10.05 -18.56
CA ASP A 271 -1.51 9.39 -17.80
C ASP A 271 -1.79 10.19 -16.51
N SER A 272 -3.06 10.44 -16.23
CA SER A 272 -3.43 11.14 -15.00
C SER A 272 -3.55 10.18 -13.82
N PHE A 273 -2.94 10.54 -12.69
CA PHE A 273 -3.04 9.83 -11.43
C PHE A 273 -3.60 10.74 -10.33
N LEU A 274 -4.14 10.11 -9.30
CA LEU A 274 -4.77 10.83 -8.20
C LEU A 274 -3.75 11.10 -7.08
N VAL A 275 -3.66 12.35 -6.64
CA VAL A 275 -2.94 12.75 -5.43
C VAL A 275 -3.94 13.23 -4.37
N ARG A 276 -3.54 13.13 -3.11
CA ARG A 276 -4.34 13.58 -1.99
C ARG A 276 -3.55 14.57 -1.14
N VAL A 277 -4.12 15.73 -0.89
CA VAL A 277 -3.59 16.72 0.06
C VAL A 277 -4.47 16.70 1.30
N VAL A 278 -3.87 16.66 2.48
CA VAL A 278 -4.57 16.53 3.75
C VAL A 278 -4.06 17.56 4.73
N GLY A 279 -4.99 18.23 5.41
CA GLY A 279 -4.68 19.07 6.56
C GLY A 279 -4.37 18.20 7.78
N CYS A 280 -3.28 18.49 8.46
CA CYS A 280 -2.79 17.71 9.59
C CYS A 280 -2.44 18.62 10.78
N ASP A 281 -2.38 18.02 11.97
CA ASP A 281 -1.77 18.63 13.14
C ASP A 281 -0.23 18.58 13.05
N SER A 282 0.46 19.01 14.10
CA SER A 282 1.93 19.02 14.18
C SER A 282 2.57 17.63 14.14
N PHE A 283 1.80 16.57 14.32
CA PHE A 283 2.22 15.17 14.31
C PHE A 283 1.68 14.40 13.09
N TYR A 284 1.24 15.10 12.05
CA TYR A 284 0.68 14.53 10.83
C TYR A 284 -0.57 13.67 11.04
N ASN A 285 -1.32 13.89 12.10
CA ASN A 285 -2.65 13.33 12.23
C ASN A 285 -3.63 14.18 11.39
N PRO A 286 -4.42 13.59 10.51
CA PRO A 286 -5.49 14.29 9.80
C PRO A 286 -6.44 15.00 10.76
N THR A 287 -6.70 16.27 10.48
CA THR A 287 -7.56 17.11 11.30
C THR A 287 -8.43 18.01 10.44
N ALA A 288 -9.46 18.60 11.03
CA ALA A 288 -10.32 19.54 10.35
C ALA A 288 -9.51 20.73 9.82
N ALA A 289 -9.58 20.96 8.51
CA ALA A 289 -8.82 22.00 7.82
C ALA A 289 -9.65 22.60 6.69
N GLN A 290 -9.69 23.94 6.62
CA GLN A 290 -10.24 24.68 5.50
C GLN A 290 -9.16 25.58 4.93
N ASP A 291 -8.73 25.31 3.70
CA ASP A 291 -7.66 26.04 3.04
C ASP A 291 -7.77 25.95 1.52
N THR A 292 -6.95 26.71 0.82
CA THR A 292 -6.78 26.64 -0.63
C THR A 292 -5.33 26.26 -0.90
N VAL A 293 -5.13 25.20 -1.69
CA VAL A 293 -3.81 24.60 -1.90
C VAL A 293 -3.48 24.56 -3.38
N TYR A 294 -2.22 24.82 -3.70
CA TYR A 294 -1.63 24.74 -5.02
C TYR A 294 -0.59 23.63 -5.04
N LEU A 295 -0.55 22.87 -6.12
CA LEU A 295 0.53 21.92 -6.39
C LEU A 295 1.62 22.61 -7.20
N LEU A 296 2.86 22.30 -6.87
CA LEU A 296 4.06 22.81 -7.52
C LEU A 296 4.99 21.66 -7.87
N SER A 297 5.78 21.84 -8.93
CA SER A 297 6.83 20.93 -9.37
C SER A 297 7.92 21.72 -10.09
N ASP A 298 9.17 21.24 -10.06
CA ASP A 298 10.24 21.77 -10.89
C ASP A 298 10.14 21.27 -12.35
N PHE A 299 9.17 20.35 -12.63
CA PHE A 299 8.94 19.74 -13.94
C PHE A 299 7.59 20.16 -14.52
N SER A 300 7.45 20.05 -15.84
CA SER A 300 6.20 20.37 -16.53
C SER A 300 5.10 19.36 -16.21
N PHE A 301 4.03 19.84 -15.63
CA PHE A 301 2.88 19.01 -15.23
C PHE A 301 1.58 19.82 -15.30
N SER A 302 0.46 19.12 -15.20
CA SER A 302 -0.88 19.73 -15.00
C SER A 302 -1.61 19.04 -13.85
N TYR A 303 -2.57 19.73 -13.27
CA TYR A 303 -3.47 19.13 -12.27
C TYR A 303 -4.86 19.75 -12.31
N HIS A 304 -5.85 19.00 -11.87
CA HIS A 304 -7.24 19.46 -11.77
C HIS A 304 -7.92 18.81 -10.54
N PRO A 305 -8.70 19.57 -9.73
CA PRO A 305 -8.99 21.00 -9.85
C PRO A 305 -7.79 21.89 -9.49
N GLN A 306 -7.79 23.12 -10.00
CA GLN A 306 -6.79 24.15 -9.71
C GLN A 306 -7.48 25.45 -9.37
N PRO A 307 -7.36 25.98 -8.14
CA PRO A 307 -6.67 25.38 -7.00
C PRO A 307 -7.45 24.22 -6.39
N ILE A 308 -6.79 23.47 -5.47
CA ILE A 308 -7.44 22.45 -4.66
C ILE A 308 -8.10 23.14 -3.47
N VAL A 309 -9.40 23.02 -3.32
CA VAL A 309 -10.11 23.42 -2.11
C VAL A 309 -9.99 22.32 -1.08
N LEU A 310 -9.34 22.61 0.03
CA LEU A 310 -9.18 21.72 1.15
C LEU A 310 -10.38 21.88 2.09
N ASN A 311 -11.15 20.83 2.24
CA ASN A 311 -12.15 20.65 3.28
C ASN A 311 -11.77 19.35 4.00
N ASP A 312 -10.95 19.47 5.06
CA ASP A 312 -10.19 18.41 5.73
C ASP A 312 -9.16 17.75 4.79
N SER A 313 -9.55 17.34 3.61
CA SER A 313 -8.69 16.83 2.55
C SER A 313 -9.19 17.25 1.18
N GLY A 314 -8.26 17.41 0.24
CA GLY A 314 -8.51 17.67 -1.17
C GLY A 314 -7.84 16.63 -2.05
N LYS A 315 -8.40 16.39 -3.24
CA LYS A 315 -7.85 15.48 -4.24
C LYS A 315 -7.65 16.21 -5.55
N ALA A 316 -6.60 15.86 -6.28
CA ALA A 316 -6.40 16.33 -7.64
C ALA A 316 -5.90 15.20 -8.54
N LYS A 317 -6.28 15.25 -9.81
CA LYS A 317 -5.65 14.47 -10.87
C LYS A 317 -4.43 15.22 -11.37
N VAL A 318 -3.30 14.56 -11.42
CA VAL A 318 -2.00 15.12 -11.85
C VAL A 318 -1.52 14.34 -13.06
N ALA A 319 -0.92 15.02 -14.04
CA ALA A 319 -0.26 14.40 -15.17
C ALA A 319 1.07 15.13 -15.46
N PHE A 320 2.14 14.37 -15.65
CA PHE A 320 3.44 14.88 -16.07
C PHE A 320 3.63 14.68 -17.57
N TYR A 321 4.28 15.63 -18.23
CA TYR A 321 4.44 15.63 -19.69
C TYR A 321 5.73 14.99 -20.20
N PHE A 322 6.70 14.75 -19.33
CA PHE A 322 7.99 14.15 -19.69
C PHE A 322 8.34 13.00 -18.76
N ALA A 323 8.97 11.97 -19.31
CA ALA A 323 9.54 10.88 -18.53
C ALA A 323 10.79 11.36 -17.76
N GLY A 324 11.03 10.78 -16.60
CA GLY A 324 12.21 11.08 -15.79
C GLY A 324 12.15 10.40 -14.44
N GLU A 325 13.33 10.17 -13.88
CA GLU A 325 13.48 9.69 -12.51
C GLU A 325 13.44 10.88 -11.53
N ASN A 326 12.96 10.61 -10.32
CA ASN A 326 12.94 11.58 -9.22
C ASN A 326 12.25 12.92 -9.55
N GLN A 327 11.22 12.89 -10.38
CA GLN A 327 10.38 14.07 -10.57
C GLN A 327 9.67 14.38 -9.26
N ASN A 328 9.61 15.66 -8.92
CA ASN A 328 9.09 16.07 -7.62
C ASN A 328 7.71 16.72 -7.72
N LEU A 329 6.98 16.66 -6.61
CA LEU A 329 5.71 17.32 -6.41
C LEU A 329 5.59 17.75 -4.94
N TRP A 330 5.12 18.98 -4.70
CA TRP A 330 4.78 19.44 -3.35
C TRP A 330 3.56 20.33 -3.38
N ALA A 331 2.98 20.58 -2.22
CA ALA A 331 1.79 21.39 -2.07
C ALA A 331 2.08 22.61 -1.20
N VAL A 332 1.53 23.76 -1.59
CA VAL A 332 1.63 25.02 -0.85
C VAL A 332 0.23 25.57 -0.61
N SER A 333 -0.07 25.93 0.63
CA SER A 333 -1.35 26.52 0.99
C SER A 333 -1.35 28.05 0.84
N LYS A 334 -2.54 28.62 0.69
CA LYS A 334 -2.72 30.09 0.73
C LYS A 334 -2.25 30.70 2.07
N ARG A 335 -2.19 29.92 3.14
CA ARG A 335 -1.69 30.32 4.47
C ARG A 335 -0.17 30.24 4.61
N GLY A 336 0.55 29.79 3.56
CA GLY A 336 2.00 29.64 3.57
C GLY A 336 2.50 28.32 4.17
N LEU A 337 1.63 27.32 4.38
CA LEU A 337 2.06 25.99 4.78
C LEU A 337 2.54 25.23 3.54
N GLU A 338 3.66 24.53 3.67
CA GLU A 338 4.22 23.70 2.60
C GLU A 338 4.36 22.25 3.04
N THR A 339 4.21 21.33 2.08
CA THR A 339 4.58 19.90 2.28
C THR A 339 6.06 19.71 1.98
N TYR A 340 6.63 18.61 2.48
CA TYR A 340 7.88 18.10 1.93
C TYR A 340 7.70 17.74 0.46
N ARG A 341 8.77 17.89 -0.34
CA ARG A 341 8.81 17.42 -1.72
C ARG A 341 8.69 15.90 -1.74
N SER A 342 7.78 15.39 -2.54
CA SER A 342 7.61 13.97 -2.82
C SER A 342 8.23 13.69 -4.18
N PHE A 343 9.00 12.59 -4.28
CA PHE A 343 9.70 12.21 -5.50
C PHE A 343 9.10 10.95 -6.07
N LEU A 344 8.85 10.93 -7.38
CA LEU A 344 8.31 9.79 -8.11
C LEU A 344 8.98 9.64 -9.47
N ASN A 345 8.96 8.43 -10.02
CA ASN A 345 9.44 8.15 -11.36
C ASN A 345 8.28 8.24 -12.35
N ILE A 346 8.50 8.98 -13.43
CA ILE A 346 7.58 9.05 -14.56
C ILE A 346 8.19 8.24 -15.70
N ILE A 347 7.54 7.14 -16.06
CA ILE A 347 8.04 6.20 -17.06
C ILE A 347 7.32 6.39 -18.40
N PRO A 348 8.02 6.24 -19.53
CA PRO A 348 7.40 6.34 -20.83
C PRO A 348 6.51 5.12 -21.10
N LYS A 349 5.31 5.37 -21.64
CA LYS A 349 4.36 4.36 -22.09
C LYS A 349 4.11 4.56 -23.58
N ALA A 350 4.19 3.49 -24.36
CA ALA A 350 3.87 3.56 -25.78
C ALA A 350 2.39 3.95 -25.97
N VAL A 351 2.17 5.00 -26.75
CA VAL A 351 0.84 5.52 -27.09
C VAL A 351 0.66 5.57 -28.59
N TYR A 352 1.71 5.87 -29.35
CA TYR A 352 1.69 5.94 -30.79
C TYR A 352 2.73 5.03 -31.41
N LEU A 353 2.34 4.35 -32.51
CA LEU A 353 3.22 3.54 -33.36
C LEU A 353 3.16 4.13 -34.77
N PHE A 354 4.26 4.67 -35.26
CA PHE A 354 4.41 5.04 -36.66
C PHE A 354 5.16 3.95 -37.39
N VAL A 355 4.51 3.32 -38.37
CA VAL A 355 5.09 2.19 -39.10
C VAL A 355 5.35 2.59 -40.55
N ASN A 356 6.59 2.38 -40.97
CA ASN A 356 7.00 2.54 -42.35
C ASN A 356 7.32 1.15 -42.95
N HIS A 357 6.62 0.82 -44.02
CA HIS A 357 6.76 -0.46 -44.74
C HIS A 357 6.46 -0.29 -46.24
N ALA A 358 6.92 -1.23 -47.03
CA ALA A 358 6.50 -1.32 -48.41
C ALA A 358 5.10 -1.96 -48.50
N ASP A 359 4.19 -1.36 -49.27
CA ASP A 359 2.84 -1.92 -49.50
C ASP A 359 2.86 -3.20 -50.31
N THR A 360 3.85 -3.34 -51.19
CA THR A 360 4.06 -4.50 -52.04
C THR A 360 5.49 -4.97 -52.00
N ILE A 361 5.69 -6.26 -51.86
CA ILE A 361 7.01 -6.91 -51.76
C ILE A 361 7.09 -8.08 -52.75
N LEU A 362 8.32 -8.49 -53.03
CA LEU A 362 8.59 -9.69 -53.81
C LEU A 362 8.61 -10.92 -52.90
N ALA A 363 7.81 -11.93 -53.22
CA ALA A 363 7.83 -13.21 -52.52
C ALA A 363 9.24 -13.85 -52.56
N GLY A 364 9.67 -14.41 -51.42
CA GLY A 364 10.99 -15.01 -51.26
C GLY A 364 12.11 -14.05 -50.86
N TRP A 365 11.83 -12.74 -50.70
CA TRP A 365 12.80 -11.74 -50.26
C TRP A 365 12.40 -11.11 -48.94
N PRO A 366 13.31 -11.04 -47.98
CA PRO A 366 13.07 -10.31 -46.73
C PRO A 366 12.86 -8.82 -46.99
N THR A 367 11.82 -8.25 -46.47
CA THR A 367 11.59 -6.79 -46.42
C THR A 367 11.73 -6.28 -45.01
N GLU A 368 12.13 -5.02 -44.85
CA GLU A 368 12.25 -4.34 -43.56
C GLU A 368 10.98 -3.56 -43.26
N ILE A 369 10.48 -3.73 -42.04
CA ILE A 369 9.40 -2.94 -41.47
C ILE A 369 10.04 -2.09 -40.35
N SER A 370 9.95 -0.78 -40.47
CA SER A 370 10.48 0.15 -39.46
C SER A 370 9.35 0.69 -38.60
N VAL A 371 9.53 0.76 -37.30
CA VAL A 371 8.56 1.31 -36.37
C VAL A 371 9.21 2.37 -35.47
N LEU A 372 8.54 3.52 -35.29
CA LEU A 372 8.87 4.52 -34.31
C LEU A 372 7.84 4.44 -33.18
N VAL A 373 8.29 4.30 -31.97
CA VAL A 373 7.44 4.23 -30.77
C VAL A 373 7.51 5.55 -30.04
N LEU A 374 6.36 6.17 -29.80
CA LEU A 374 6.24 7.44 -29.08
C LEU A 374 5.37 7.28 -27.85
N ASP A 375 5.64 8.10 -26.84
CA ASP A 375 4.80 8.23 -25.64
C ASP A 375 3.62 9.21 -25.87
N GLY A 376 2.82 9.42 -24.81
CA GLY A 376 1.66 10.32 -24.85
C GLY A 376 1.99 11.80 -25.06
N ALA A 377 3.24 12.20 -24.89
CA ALA A 377 3.75 13.54 -25.19
C ALA A 377 4.44 13.61 -26.57
N SER A 378 4.33 12.56 -27.38
CA SER A 378 4.99 12.43 -28.70
C SER A 378 6.54 12.41 -28.61
N VAL A 379 7.09 11.97 -27.48
CA VAL A 379 8.53 11.80 -27.31
C VAL A 379 8.89 10.34 -27.68
N PRO A 380 9.96 10.13 -28.49
CA PRO A 380 10.45 8.78 -28.82
C PRO A 380 10.85 7.99 -27.58
N ILE A 381 10.46 6.71 -27.53
CA ILE A 381 10.78 5.82 -26.41
C ILE A 381 11.94 4.91 -26.80
N PRO A 382 13.15 5.12 -26.23
CA PRO A 382 14.29 4.26 -26.48
C PRO A 382 14.13 2.90 -25.80
N TYR A 383 14.80 1.90 -26.37
CA TYR A 383 14.91 0.54 -25.82
C TYR A 383 13.57 -0.12 -25.49
N LYS A 384 12.52 0.24 -26.26
CA LYS A 384 11.19 -0.31 -26.09
C LYS A 384 11.04 -1.63 -26.83
N ARG A 385 10.52 -2.63 -26.16
CA ARG A 385 10.16 -3.89 -26.78
C ARG A 385 8.94 -3.73 -27.68
N VAL A 386 9.05 -4.21 -28.93
CA VAL A 386 7.96 -4.24 -29.91
C VAL A 386 7.79 -5.66 -30.45
N GLU A 387 6.58 -6.12 -30.50
CA GLU A 387 6.21 -7.45 -30.97
C GLU A 387 5.53 -7.37 -32.34
N PHE A 388 5.88 -8.28 -33.24
CA PHE A 388 5.31 -8.42 -34.57
C PHE A 388 4.71 -9.81 -34.70
N LYS A 389 3.49 -9.88 -35.22
CA LYS A 389 2.78 -11.13 -35.43
C LYS A 389 2.00 -11.11 -36.73
N VAL A 390 2.25 -12.08 -37.61
CA VAL A 390 1.39 -12.31 -38.77
C VAL A 390 0.06 -12.86 -38.27
N ILE A 391 -1.04 -12.15 -38.56
CA ILE A 391 -2.39 -12.52 -38.13
C ILE A 391 -3.23 -13.05 -39.29
N LYS A 392 -2.80 -12.79 -40.53
CA LYS A 392 -3.43 -13.29 -41.77
C LYS A 392 -2.37 -13.35 -42.85
N GLY A 393 -2.47 -14.34 -43.76
CA GLY A 393 -1.59 -14.53 -44.89
C GLY A 393 -0.61 -15.68 -44.73
N LYS A 394 0.35 -15.77 -45.64
CA LYS A 394 1.35 -16.84 -45.73
C LYS A 394 2.78 -16.38 -45.39
N GLY A 395 2.92 -15.12 -45.03
CA GLY A 395 4.18 -14.55 -44.65
C GLY A 395 4.61 -14.94 -43.22
N GLU A 396 5.86 -14.76 -42.90
CA GLU A 396 6.45 -15.00 -41.60
C GLU A 396 7.37 -13.86 -41.18
N MET A 397 7.40 -13.58 -39.89
CA MET A 397 8.35 -12.64 -39.31
C MET A 397 9.69 -13.35 -39.08
N LEU A 398 10.76 -12.81 -39.62
CA LEU A 398 12.13 -13.24 -39.28
C LEU A 398 12.57 -12.68 -37.92
N ASP A 399 12.03 -11.52 -37.57
CA ASP A 399 12.22 -10.87 -36.28
C ASP A 399 10.85 -10.62 -35.67
N SER A 400 10.37 -11.52 -34.81
CA SER A 400 9.05 -11.40 -34.15
C SER A 400 9.05 -10.47 -32.95
N VAL A 401 10.23 -10.16 -32.39
CA VAL A 401 10.41 -9.24 -31.28
C VAL A 401 11.69 -8.44 -31.52
N ILE A 402 11.56 -7.13 -31.38
CA ILE A 402 12.71 -6.20 -31.46
C ILE A 402 12.72 -5.26 -30.27
N VAL A 403 13.79 -4.50 -30.11
CA VAL A 403 13.94 -3.40 -29.17
C VAL A 403 14.30 -2.16 -29.95
N THR A 404 13.63 -1.02 -29.65
CA THR A 404 13.96 0.25 -30.31
C THR A 404 15.36 0.75 -29.94
N ASP A 405 15.97 1.53 -30.80
CA ASP A 405 17.26 2.20 -30.56
C ASP A 405 17.12 3.40 -29.63
N SER A 406 18.19 4.17 -29.46
CA SER A 406 18.21 5.39 -28.63
C SER A 406 17.31 6.51 -29.16
N LEU A 407 16.85 6.44 -30.39
CA LEU A 407 15.94 7.40 -31.04
C LEU A 407 14.50 6.87 -31.13
N GLY A 408 14.19 5.75 -30.48
CA GLY A 408 12.86 5.15 -30.49
C GLY A 408 12.50 4.38 -31.75
N TRP A 409 13.46 4.18 -32.70
CA TRP A 409 13.26 3.42 -33.91
C TRP A 409 13.60 1.94 -33.71
N GLY A 410 12.80 1.08 -34.33
CA GLY A 410 13.04 -0.36 -34.39
C GLY A 410 12.80 -0.89 -35.80
N LYS A 411 13.46 -2.00 -36.15
CA LYS A 411 13.41 -2.63 -37.46
C LYS A 411 13.20 -4.13 -37.33
N ALA A 412 12.22 -4.65 -38.04
CA ALA A 412 11.92 -6.07 -38.14
C ALA A 412 11.90 -6.52 -39.61
N ARG A 413 12.33 -7.75 -39.84
CA ARG A 413 12.30 -8.33 -41.18
C ARG A 413 11.11 -9.27 -41.33
N PHE A 414 10.44 -9.15 -42.46
CA PHE A 414 9.30 -9.95 -42.85
C PHE A 414 9.58 -10.60 -44.19
N ILE A 415 9.13 -11.82 -44.40
CA ILE A 415 9.26 -12.55 -45.69
C ILE A 415 7.95 -13.27 -46.00
N VAL A 416 7.60 -13.30 -47.28
CA VAL A 416 6.55 -14.20 -47.79
C VAL A 416 7.24 -15.33 -48.53
N PRO A 417 7.14 -16.59 -48.09
CA PRO A 417 7.73 -17.73 -48.79
C PRO A 417 7.19 -17.84 -50.22
N ILE A 418 8.03 -18.26 -51.17
CA ILE A 418 7.57 -18.49 -52.55
C ILE A 418 6.54 -19.62 -52.53
N PRO A 419 5.28 -19.38 -52.92
CA PRO A 419 4.28 -20.42 -52.92
C PRO A 419 4.67 -21.53 -53.93
N ASN A 420 4.39 -22.78 -53.59
CA ASN A 420 4.49 -23.89 -54.56
C ASN A 420 3.75 -23.50 -55.83
N LEU A 421 4.40 -23.62 -56.96
CA LEU A 421 4.13 -23.11 -58.32
C LEU A 421 2.69 -23.29 -58.88
N LYS A 422 1.71 -23.63 -58.08
CA LYS A 422 0.30 -23.84 -58.55
C LYS A 422 -0.67 -22.74 -58.14
N ASP A 423 -0.33 -21.86 -57.23
CA ASP A 423 -1.25 -20.79 -56.76
C ASP A 423 -0.71 -19.42 -57.18
N SER A 424 -1.23 -18.87 -58.26
CA SER A 424 -0.94 -17.52 -58.75
C SER A 424 -1.82 -16.45 -58.06
N VAL A 425 -2.02 -16.51 -56.77
CA VAL A 425 -2.83 -15.52 -56.06
C VAL A 425 -1.94 -14.71 -55.14
N SER A 426 -1.85 -13.41 -55.41
CA SER A 426 -1.32 -12.43 -54.48
C SER A 426 -2.27 -12.34 -53.28
N GLU A 427 -1.86 -12.83 -52.14
CA GLU A 427 -2.62 -12.70 -50.91
C GLU A 427 -2.02 -11.55 -50.06
N ARG A 428 -2.91 -10.75 -49.47
CA ARG A 428 -2.47 -9.68 -48.58
C ARG A 428 -2.19 -10.25 -47.19
N ASP A 429 -0.95 -10.19 -46.78
CA ASP A 429 -0.55 -10.51 -45.43
C ASP A 429 -0.92 -9.37 -44.50
N SER A 430 -1.39 -9.70 -43.29
CA SER A 430 -1.68 -8.72 -42.23
C SER A 430 -0.79 -8.97 -41.04
N ILE A 431 -0.08 -7.95 -40.59
CA ILE A 431 0.88 -8.01 -39.51
C ILE A 431 0.42 -7.10 -38.38
N LEU A 432 0.21 -7.67 -37.20
CA LEU A 432 -0.05 -6.96 -35.99
C LEU A 432 1.29 -6.54 -35.36
N ILE A 433 1.42 -5.27 -35.04
CA ILE A 433 2.58 -4.67 -34.39
C ILE A 433 2.11 -4.12 -33.04
N ARG A 434 2.77 -4.49 -31.94
CA ARG A 434 2.35 -4.13 -30.59
C ARG A 434 3.52 -3.65 -29.73
N ALA A 435 3.29 -2.56 -29.00
CA ALA A 435 4.15 -2.12 -27.92
C ALA A 435 3.28 -1.71 -26.72
N ASP A 436 3.51 -2.26 -25.52
CA ASP A 436 2.64 -2.12 -24.35
C ASP A 436 1.17 -2.47 -24.67
N THR A 437 0.28 -1.49 -24.52
CA THR A 437 -1.16 -1.63 -24.80
C THR A 437 -1.57 -1.08 -26.15
N VAL A 438 -0.65 -0.47 -26.90
CA VAL A 438 -0.94 0.07 -28.23
C VAL A 438 -0.57 -0.94 -29.30
N ASP A 439 -1.44 -1.08 -30.28
CA ASP A 439 -1.19 -1.91 -31.45
C ASP A 439 -1.67 -1.25 -32.75
N THR A 440 -1.12 -1.73 -33.84
CA THR A 440 -1.54 -1.35 -35.20
C THR A 440 -1.42 -2.56 -36.12
N VAL A 441 -2.18 -2.54 -37.20
CA VAL A 441 -2.15 -3.61 -38.22
C VAL A 441 -1.77 -3.01 -39.56
N ILE A 442 -0.73 -3.56 -40.15
CA ILE A 442 -0.35 -3.21 -41.53
C ILE A 442 -0.69 -4.35 -42.49
N GLY A 443 -0.84 -4.04 -43.77
CA GLY A 443 -1.09 -5.03 -44.80
C GLY A 443 -0.07 -4.94 -45.92
N ILE A 444 0.57 -6.07 -46.25
CA ILE A 444 1.61 -6.16 -47.28
C ILE A 444 1.14 -7.13 -48.37
N TRP A 445 1.23 -6.72 -49.62
CA TRP A 445 0.98 -7.58 -50.77
C TRP A 445 2.26 -8.26 -51.19
N ALA A 446 2.19 -9.56 -51.49
CA ALA A 446 3.31 -10.28 -52.08
C ALA A 446 3.05 -10.53 -53.57
N GLU A 447 3.91 -10.06 -54.43
CA GLU A 447 3.86 -10.35 -55.84
C GLU A 447 4.65 -11.62 -56.16
N VAL A 448 4.03 -12.46 -56.97
CA VAL A 448 4.65 -13.67 -57.51
C VAL A 448 4.82 -13.50 -59.02
N PHE A 449 6.01 -13.77 -59.51
CA PHE A 449 6.27 -13.68 -60.96
C PHE A 449 5.43 -14.66 -61.78
N ASP A 450 4.87 -14.22 -62.88
CA ASP A 450 3.98 -15.01 -63.74
C ASP A 450 4.71 -15.88 -64.82
N ASN A 451 3.97 -16.71 -65.56
CA ASN A 451 4.33 -17.96 -66.23
C ASN A 451 5.20 -17.90 -67.52
N GLU A 452 5.90 -16.82 -67.82
CA GLU A 452 6.85 -16.75 -68.96
C GLU A 452 8.27 -17.22 -68.56
N VAL A 453 9.17 -17.36 -69.57
CA VAL A 453 10.58 -17.76 -69.32
C VAL A 453 11.30 -16.84 -68.35
N MET A 454 11.01 -15.54 -68.41
CA MET A 454 11.27 -14.59 -67.35
C MET A 454 9.93 -14.24 -66.72
N ARG A 455 9.76 -14.62 -65.49
CA ARG A 455 8.52 -14.41 -64.76
C ARG A 455 8.50 -13.01 -64.14
N GLY A 456 7.43 -12.23 -64.41
CA GLY A 456 7.26 -10.89 -63.90
C GLY A 456 8.22 -9.84 -64.48
N GLU A 457 8.40 -8.77 -63.75
CA GLU A 457 9.30 -7.68 -64.12
C GLU A 457 10.68 -7.82 -63.46
N ILE A 458 11.65 -7.08 -63.96
CA ILE A 458 12.94 -6.90 -63.28
C ILE A 458 12.73 -5.91 -62.16
N ILE A 459 13.35 -6.18 -61.02
CA ILE A 459 13.34 -5.28 -59.85
C ILE A 459 14.78 -4.90 -59.53
N ALA A 460 15.01 -3.68 -59.11
CA ALA A 460 16.27 -3.23 -58.56
C ALA A 460 16.08 -2.71 -57.13
N ILE A 461 16.84 -3.24 -56.19
CA ILE A 461 16.72 -2.86 -54.78
C ILE A 461 18.10 -2.68 -54.14
N PRO A 462 18.39 -1.56 -53.49
CA PRO A 462 17.57 -0.32 -53.46
C PRO A 462 17.52 0.37 -54.82
N ASN A 463 16.45 1.12 -55.06
CA ASN A 463 16.31 1.97 -56.22
C ASN A 463 15.55 3.26 -55.82
N PRO A 464 16.19 4.44 -55.84
CA PRO A 464 17.58 4.66 -56.25
C PRO A 464 18.61 4.10 -55.25
N PHE A 465 19.87 3.89 -55.71
CA PHE A 465 20.97 3.51 -54.84
C PHE A 465 22.11 4.55 -54.96
N GLY A 466 23.09 4.47 -54.03
CA GLY A 466 24.23 5.39 -53.95
C GLY A 466 24.39 5.98 -52.52
N ASN A 467 24.77 7.25 -52.40
CA ASN A 467 25.11 7.87 -51.10
C ASN A 467 23.94 7.93 -50.08
N LEU A 468 22.70 7.89 -50.56
CA LEU A 468 21.51 7.90 -49.73
C LEU A 468 21.09 6.52 -49.18
N ASN A 469 21.61 5.46 -49.80
CA ASN A 469 21.28 4.08 -49.46
C ASN A 469 22.56 3.21 -49.49
N GLN A 470 22.54 2.09 -50.21
CA GLN A 470 23.72 1.23 -50.43
C GLN A 470 24.43 1.65 -51.73
N ASN A 471 25.77 1.53 -51.76
CA ASN A 471 26.59 1.82 -52.92
C ASN A 471 26.43 0.79 -54.07
N PHE A 472 25.42 -0.01 -54.02
CA PHE A 472 25.07 -0.99 -55.04
C PHE A 472 23.59 -1.24 -55.07
N THR A 473 23.05 -1.75 -56.17
CA THR A 473 21.70 -2.28 -56.29
C THR A 473 21.75 -3.75 -56.68
N LYS A 474 20.73 -4.49 -56.25
CA LYS A 474 20.51 -5.87 -56.66
C LYS A 474 19.46 -5.88 -57.75
N ILE A 475 19.83 -6.29 -58.97
CA ILE A 475 18.95 -6.53 -60.08
C ILE A 475 18.39 -7.94 -59.92
N ILE A 476 17.09 -8.03 -59.70
CA ILE A 476 16.40 -9.26 -59.32
C ILE A 476 15.41 -9.63 -60.41
N TYR A 477 15.44 -10.88 -60.82
CA TYR A 477 14.48 -11.43 -61.80
C TYR A 477 14.37 -12.95 -61.65
N HIS A 478 13.29 -13.49 -62.15
CA HIS A 478 13.00 -14.92 -62.05
C HIS A 478 13.06 -15.59 -63.44
N LEU A 479 13.83 -16.66 -63.54
CA LEU A 479 13.90 -17.50 -64.75
C LEU A 479 13.25 -18.86 -64.49
N ARG A 480 12.46 -19.35 -65.47
CA ARG A 480 11.83 -20.68 -65.43
C ARG A 480 12.78 -21.81 -65.79
N ASP A 481 13.81 -21.49 -66.49
CA ASP A 481 14.80 -22.45 -66.97
C ASP A 481 16.24 -21.88 -66.88
N ASN A 482 17.23 -22.74 -66.97
CA ASN A 482 18.62 -22.32 -67.07
C ASN A 482 18.88 -21.76 -68.47
N VAL A 483 19.22 -20.49 -68.56
CA VAL A 483 19.46 -19.81 -69.84
C VAL A 483 20.69 -18.94 -69.78
N ASP A 484 21.45 -18.88 -70.91
CA ASP A 484 22.52 -17.89 -71.03
C ASP A 484 21.89 -16.49 -70.99
N THR A 485 22.27 -15.70 -70.01
CA THR A 485 21.68 -14.40 -69.74
C THR A 485 22.68 -13.28 -69.92
N LYS A 486 22.29 -12.23 -70.58
CA LYS A 486 23.09 -11.03 -70.80
C LYS A 486 22.45 -9.86 -70.04
N ILE A 487 23.18 -9.25 -69.14
CA ILE A 487 22.78 -8.01 -68.48
C ILE A 487 23.45 -6.87 -69.24
N LEU A 488 22.62 -5.90 -69.64
CA LEU A 488 23.02 -4.68 -70.32
C LEU A 488 22.50 -3.48 -69.52
N ILE A 489 23.37 -2.51 -69.25
CA ILE A 489 22.94 -1.26 -68.62
C ILE A 489 23.29 -0.11 -69.58
N TYR A 490 22.33 0.75 -69.80
CA TYR A 490 22.42 1.91 -70.66
C TYR A 490 22.37 3.20 -69.87
N ASP A 491 23.10 4.19 -70.30
CA ASP A 491 23.06 5.54 -69.80
C ASP A 491 21.71 6.24 -70.19
N PRO A 492 21.43 7.46 -69.68
CA PRO A 492 20.23 8.21 -70.07
C PRO A 492 20.13 8.56 -71.54
N PHE A 493 21.23 8.46 -72.26
CA PHE A 493 21.31 8.73 -73.71
C PHE A 493 21.21 7.50 -74.59
N GLY A 494 21.09 6.30 -73.98
CA GLY A 494 20.94 5.03 -74.67
C GLY A 494 22.24 4.33 -75.03
N ASN A 495 23.42 4.78 -74.55
CA ASN A 495 24.68 4.12 -74.77
C ASN A 495 24.87 2.96 -73.77
N PRO A 496 25.28 1.77 -74.20
CA PRO A 496 25.57 0.66 -73.29
C PRO A 496 26.87 0.96 -72.50
N ILE A 497 26.74 1.03 -71.18
CA ILE A 497 27.85 1.32 -70.29
C ILE A 497 28.32 0.11 -69.49
N TYR A 498 27.46 -0.92 -69.35
CA TYR A 498 27.78 -2.14 -68.63
C TYR A 498 27.22 -3.35 -69.35
N LYS A 499 28.05 -4.39 -69.48
CA LYS A 499 27.68 -5.63 -70.15
C LYS A 499 28.24 -6.83 -69.42
N ARG A 500 27.36 -7.72 -68.95
CA ARG A 500 27.74 -8.98 -68.32
C ARG A 500 27.05 -10.15 -68.98
N LEU A 501 27.83 -11.14 -69.45
CA LEU A 501 27.30 -12.42 -69.92
C LEU A 501 27.44 -13.44 -68.80
N ILE A 502 26.35 -14.11 -68.43
CA ILE A 502 26.26 -15.11 -67.40
C ILE A 502 25.83 -16.43 -68.03
N LYS A 503 26.63 -17.47 -67.78
CA LYS A 503 26.34 -18.79 -68.37
C LYS A 503 25.20 -19.51 -67.68
N LYS A 504 24.41 -20.29 -68.40
CA LYS A 504 23.33 -21.09 -67.88
C LYS A 504 23.75 -21.93 -66.69
N GLY A 505 22.90 -21.89 -65.61
CA GLY A 505 23.16 -22.58 -64.34
C GLY A 505 23.92 -21.78 -63.31
N GLU A 506 24.56 -20.65 -63.65
CA GLU A 506 25.16 -19.72 -62.72
C GLU A 506 24.12 -18.77 -62.12
N MET A 507 24.48 -18.14 -60.97
CA MET A 507 23.64 -17.10 -60.39
C MET A 507 23.50 -15.92 -61.34
N GLY A 508 22.29 -15.60 -61.75
CA GLY A 508 21.96 -14.67 -62.83
C GLY A 508 21.50 -15.34 -64.14
N ALA A 509 21.64 -16.68 -64.27
CA ALA A 509 21.29 -17.45 -65.47
C ALA A 509 20.73 -18.84 -65.14
N ARG A 510 20.27 -19.04 -63.93
CA ARG A 510 19.70 -20.32 -63.45
C ARG A 510 18.22 -20.26 -63.25
N LYS A 511 17.54 -21.42 -63.29
CA LYS A 511 16.16 -21.57 -62.93
C LYS A 511 15.90 -21.02 -61.51
N GLY A 512 14.84 -20.27 -61.32
CA GLY A 512 14.47 -19.64 -60.07
C GLY A 512 14.82 -18.14 -59.99
N VAL A 513 14.89 -17.61 -58.80
CA VAL A 513 15.25 -16.21 -58.59
C VAL A 513 16.71 -15.99 -58.81
N ASN A 514 17.05 -14.99 -59.60
CA ASN A 514 18.40 -14.56 -59.93
C ASN A 514 18.64 -13.18 -59.37
N VAL A 515 19.86 -12.96 -58.90
CA VAL A 515 20.30 -11.69 -58.33
C VAL A 515 21.61 -11.33 -59.01
N VAL A 516 21.66 -10.18 -59.64
CA VAL A 516 22.88 -9.61 -60.18
C VAL A 516 23.14 -8.28 -59.48
N VAL A 517 24.30 -8.16 -58.85
CA VAL A 517 24.70 -6.92 -58.19
C VAL A 517 25.33 -5.97 -59.18
N TRP A 518 24.90 -4.71 -59.19
CA TRP A 518 25.51 -3.62 -59.89
C TRP A 518 25.89 -2.49 -58.90
N ASP A 519 27.15 -2.12 -58.88
CA ASP A 519 27.75 -1.15 -57.98
C ASP A 519 27.86 0.27 -58.58
N GLY A 520 27.15 0.51 -59.68
CA GLY A 520 27.20 1.82 -60.34
C GLY A 520 28.50 2.11 -61.07
N ARG A 521 29.21 1.04 -61.52
CA ARG A 521 30.40 1.18 -62.35
C ARG A 521 30.09 0.70 -63.77
N ASP A 522 30.81 1.31 -64.71
CA ASP A 522 30.77 0.90 -66.11
C ASP A 522 31.75 -0.28 -66.37
N ASP A 523 31.83 -0.73 -67.64
CA ASP A 523 32.72 -1.84 -68.06
C ASP A 523 34.20 -1.51 -67.89
N LYS A 524 34.59 -0.26 -67.73
CA LYS A 524 35.96 0.20 -67.45
C LYS A 524 36.29 0.26 -65.96
N GLY A 525 35.28 0.11 -65.11
CA GLY A 525 35.37 0.22 -63.67
C GLY A 525 35.18 1.65 -63.13
N ASP A 526 34.85 2.61 -63.98
CA ASP A 526 34.61 4.00 -63.61
C ASP A 526 33.24 4.17 -63.03
N LYS A 527 33.09 5.03 -62.00
CA LYS A 527 31.83 5.33 -61.35
C LYS A 527 30.94 6.18 -62.27
N VAL A 528 29.71 5.72 -62.53
CA VAL A 528 28.78 6.47 -63.39
C VAL A 528 28.23 7.71 -62.69
N ALA A 529 27.80 8.72 -63.39
CA ALA A 529 27.20 9.94 -62.83
C ALA A 529 25.85 9.66 -62.17
N SER A 530 25.38 10.54 -61.26
CA SER A 530 24.02 10.50 -60.76
C SER A 530 23.00 10.66 -61.92
N GLY A 531 22.00 9.78 -61.98
CA GLY A 531 21.05 9.78 -63.09
C GLY A 531 20.15 8.54 -63.10
N ILE A 532 19.30 8.43 -64.15
CA ILE A 532 18.44 7.29 -64.35
C ILE A 532 19.05 6.41 -65.44
N TYR A 533 19.31 5.15 -65.14
CA TYR A 533 19.89 4.14 -65.99
C TYR A 533 18.86 3.12 -66.39
N TYR A 534 19.05 2.48 -67.53
CA TYR A 534 18.14 1.47 -68.05
C TYR A 534 18.80 0.11 -68.13
N VAL A 535 18.39 -0.82 -67.30
CA VAL A 535 18.89 -2.19 -67.33
C VAL A 535 18.03 -3.05 -68.26
N ARG A 536 18.66 -3.87 -69.09
CA ARG A 536 18.03 -4.94 -69.87
C ARG A 536 18.58 -6.28 -69.49
N VAL A 537 17.70 -7.23 -69.32
CA VAL A 537 18.06 -8.64 -69.11
C VAL A 537 17.59 -9.39 -70.37
N VAL A 538 18.55 -9.93 -71.07
CA VAL A 538 18.31 -10.59 -72.39
C VAL A 538 18.87 -12.01 -72.33
N GLY A 539 18.11 -12.96 -72.84
CA GLY A 539 18.56 -14.35 -72.92
C GLY A 539 17.79 -15.19 -73.88
N ILE A 540 18.37 -16.36 -74.24
CA ILE A 540 17.76 -17.37 -75.06
C ILE A 540 17.43 -18.59 -74.20
N ALA A 541 16.17 -18.88 -74.03
CA ALA A 541 15.69 -20.05 -73.33
C ALA A 541 15.92 -21.34 -74.15
N HIS A 542 16.00 -22.45 -73.39
CA HIS A 542 16.06 -23.81 -74.00
C HIS A 542 14.98 -24.08 -75.05
N THR A 543 13.84 -23.42 -74.93
CA THR A 543 12.72 -23.51 -75.93
C THR A 543 12.96 -22.69 -77.16
N GLY A 544 14.11 -22.05 -77.34
CA GLY A 544 14.41 -21.16 -78.48
C GLY A 544 13.79 -19.77 -78.40
N ARG A 545 13.07 -19.44 -77.32
CA ARG A 545 12.46 -18.12 -77.11
C ARG A 545 13.47 -17.14 -76.56
N ILE A 546 13.55 -15.97 -77.18
CA ILE A 546 14.33 -14.83 -76.64
C ILE A 546 13.39 -14.08 -75.68
N PHE A 547 13.93 -13.79 -74.51
CA PHE A 547 13.29 -12.82 -73.63
C PHE A 547 14.16 -11.56 -73.55
N ASP A 548 13.53 -10.43 -73.43
CA ASP A 548 14.17 -9.13 -73.34
C ASP A 548 13.28 -8.22 -72.48
N LYS A 549 13.70 -7.98 -71.26
CA LYS A 549 12.95 -7.14 -70.32
C LYS A 549 13.87 -6.03 -69.82
N GLY A 550 13.29 -4.86 -69.59
CA GLY A 550 14.01 -3.68 -69.14
C GLY A 550 13.44 -3.07 -67.89
N TYR A 551 14.29 -2.38 -67.13
CA TYR A 551 13.92 -1.72 -65.90
C TYR A 551 14.73 -0.43 -65.69
N ARG A 552 14.20 0.56 -64.99
CA ARG A 552 14.87 1.83 -64.69
C ARG A 552 15.52 1.78 -63.31
N ILE A 553 16.78 2.21 -63.24
CA ILE A 553 17.56 2.25 -61.98
C ILE A 553 18.03 3.69 -61.75
N GLY A 554 17.71 4.25 -60.60
CA GLY A 554 18.21 5.54 -60.15
C GLY A 554 19.57 5.40 -59.45
N VAL A 555 20.51 6.22 -59.83
CA VAL A 555 21.82 6.35 -59.15
C VAL A 555 21.94 7.74 -58.57
N VAL A 556 22.32 7.86 -57.32
CA VAL A 556 22.45 9.13 -56.60
C VAL A 556 23.72 9.11 -55.74
N TRP A 557 24.76 9.79 -56.23
CA TRP A 557 26.03 9.94 -55.51
C TRP A 557 26.13 11.26 -54.78
#